data_195a2b6352ca4ab8004d30bb797af89b
#
_entry.id   195a2b6352ca4ab8004d30bb797af89b
#
_cell.length_a   1.000
_cell.length_b   1.000
_cell.length_c   1.000
_cell.angle_alpha   90.00
_cell.angle_beta   90.00
_cell.angle_gamma   90.00
#
_symmetry.space_group_name_H-M   'P 1'
#
loop_
_entity.id
_entity.type
_entity.pdbx_description
1 polymer ?
#
loop_
_entity_poly.entity_id
_entity_poly.type
_entity_poly.pdbx_seq_one_letter_code
_entity_poly.pdbx_strand_id
1 'polypeptide(L)'
;MHDIKKIRENPSDLDKLLAKRKHPPVSNQIIELDEKNREIIGELQVIQEERNAKSKLIGKYAAKEKNDEAAKLKAEVTSLKDKMQELENSQREKQEELNTVLSSLPNNPADDVPVGDESLNKEIKLEGNKKEFTFTPKEHDELGENLNICLLYTSPSPRDGLLSRMPSSA
;
A
#
# COMPACT_ATOMS: atom_id res chain seq x y z
N MET A 1 -1.82 0.44 8.97
CA MET A 1 -0.82 0.36 7.88
C MET A 1 0.55 0.40 8.51
N HIS A 2 1.43 -0.52 8.16
CA HIS A 2 2.78 -0.60 8.74
C HIS A 2 3.66 0.53 8.20
N ASP A 3 4.43 1.17 9.09
CA ASP A 3 5.35 2.26 8.71
C ASP A 3 6.72 1.67 8.36
N ILE A 4 7.12 1.82 7.11
CA ILE A 4 8.41 1.32 6.60
C ILE A 4 9.61 1.91 7.34
N LYS A 5 9.53 3.14 7.86
CA LYS A 5 10.61 3.76 8.62
C LYS A 5 10.87 3.00 9.92
N LYS A 6 9.80 2.66 10.64
CA LYS A 6 9.90 1.86 11.87
C LYS A 6 10.44 0.45 11.61
N ILE A 7 10.03 -0.16 10.47
CA ILE A 7 10.53 -1.48 10.07
C ILE A 7 12.03 -1.44 9.80
N ARG A 8 12.53 -0.39 9.14
CA ARG A 8 13.98 -0.21 8.93
C ARG A 8 14.77 -0.05 10.22
N GLU A 9 14.23 0.70 11.18
CA GLU A 9 14.88 0.92 12.47
C GLU A 9 14.96 -0.37 13.30
N ASN A 10 13.87 -1.16 13.32
CA ASN A 10 13.77 -2.38 14.13
C ASN A 10 13.02 -3.50 13.39
N PRO A 11 13.67 -4.19 12.45
CA PRO A 11 13.05 -5.29 11.69
C PRO A 11 12.54 -6.43 12.58
N SER A 12 13.31 -6.75 13.60
CA SER A 12 12.97 -7.85 14.53
C SER A 12 11.70 -7.62 15.34
N ASP A 13 11.33 -6.37 15.57
CA ASP A 13 10.12 -6.05 16.33
C ASP A 13 8.86 -6.33 15.51
N LEU A 14 8.90 -6.07 14.19
CA LEU A 14 7.82 -6.48 13.30
C LEU A 14 7.64 -8.00 13.35
N ASP A 15 8.72 -8.75 13.19
CA ASP A 15 8.65 -10.22 13.16
C ASP A 15 8.15 -10.81 14.49
N LYS A 16 8.54 -10.23 15.64
CA LYS A 16 8.00 -10.60 16.96
C LYS A 16 6.50 -10.35 17.06
N LEU A 17 6.02 -9.21 16.56
CA LEU A 17 4.59 -8.87 16.58
C LEU A 17 3.79 -9.77 15.64
N LEU A 18 4.33 -10.10 14.47
CA LEU A 18 3.73 -11.02 13.52
C LEU A 18 3.68 -12.45 14.06
N ALA A 19 4.72 -12.87 14.79
CA ALA A 19 4.75 -14.18 15.45
C ALA A 19 3.63 -14.36 16.49
N LYS A 20 3.20 -13.28 17.18
CA LYS A 20 2.01 -13.31 18.06
C LYS A 20 0.74 -13.70 17.30
N ARG A 21 0.70 -13.49 15.99
CA ARG A 21 -0.42 -13.87 15.10
C ARG A 21 -0.14 -15.10 14.25
N LYS A 22 0.87 -15.88 14.61
CA LYS A 22 1.31 -17.08 13.88
C LYS A 22 1.67 -16.81 12.40
N HIS A 23 2.08 -15.56 12.11
CA HIS A 23 2.53 -15.17 10.78
C HIS A 23 4.05 -15.40 10.66
N PRO A 24 4.54 -15.87 9.50
CA PRO A 24 5.98 -16.05 9.29
C PRO A 24 6.71 -14.68 9.29
N PRO A 25 8.03 -14.68 9.59
CA PRO A 25 8.83 -13.46 9.50
C PRO A 25 8.93 -12.98 8.06
N VAL A 26 8.77 -11.66 7.85
CA VAL A 26 8.79 -11.03 6.52
C VAL A 26 9.61 -9.74 6.49
N SER A 27 10.20 -9.35 7.61
CA SER A 27 10.93 -8.08 7.71
C SER A 27 12.06 -7.98 6.69
N ASN A 28 12.83 -9.05 6.47
CA ASN A 28 13.93 -9.08 5.51
C ASN A 28 13.44 -8.86 4.07
N GLN A 29 12.33 -9.49 3.68
CA GLN A 29 11.74 -9.30 2.36
C GLN A 29 11.31 -7.84 2.14
N ILE A 30 10.71 -7.22 3.14
CA ILE A 30 10.27 -5.83 3.08
C ILE A 30 11.46 -4.89 2.94
N ILE A 31 12.52 -5.12 3.72
CA ILE A 31 13.74 -4.30 3.66
C ILE A 31 14.41 -4.43 2.29
N GLU A 32 14.53 -5.63 1.75
CA GLU A 32 15.12 -5.85 0.43
C GLU A 32 14.34 -5.12 -0.68
N LEU A 33 13.00 -5.14 -0.64
CA LEU A 33 12.16 -4.41 -1.57
C LEU A 33 12.32 -2.88 -1.40
N ASP A 34 12.38 -2.41 -0.16
CA ASP A 34 12.59 -0.99 0.12
C ASP A 34 13.97 -0.50 -0.32
N GLU A 35 15.02 -1.29 -0.11
CA GLU A 35 16.37 -0.96 -0.56
C GLU A 35 16.43 -0.85 -2.08
N LYS A 36 15.90 -1.82 -2.82
CA LYS A 36 15.82 -1.78 -4.29
C LYS A 36 15.05 -0.54 -4.78
N ASN A 37 13.93 -0.23 -4.13
CA ASN A 37 13.14 0.95 -4.49
C ASN A 37 13.93 2.26 -4.25
N ARG A 38 14.67 2.34 -3.15
CA ARG A 38 15.51 3.51 -2.83
C ARG A 38 16.72 3.65 -3.75
N GLU A 39 17.33 2.54 -4.18
CA GLU A 39 18.40 2.55 -5.18
C GLU A 39 17.90 3.15 -6.49
N ILE A 40 16.75 2.70 -6.99
CA ILE A 40 16.14 3.25 -8.22
C ILE A 40 15.84 4.74 -8.08
N ILE A 41 15.33 5.17 -6.93
CA ILE A 41 15.07 6.60 -6.65
C ILE A 41 16.38 7.40 -6.69
N GLY A 42 17.46 6.86 -6.13
CA GLY A 42 18.78 7.47 -6.17
C GLY A 42 19.31 7.63 -7.60
N GLU A 43 19.20 6.58 -8.42
CA GLU A 43 19.57 6.63 -9.83
C GLU A 43 18.74 7.65 -10.62
N LEU A 44 17.44 7.70 -10.38
CA LEU A 44 16.54 8.68 -10.99
C LEU A 44 16.98 10.12 -10.67
N GLN A 45 17.35 10.40 -9.42
CA GLN A 45 17.81 11.72 -9.02
C GLN A 45 19.09 12.12 -9.77
N VAL A 46 20.08 11.22 -9.86
CA VAL A 46 21.33 11.46 -10.59
C VAL A 46 21.07 11.76 -12.06
N ILE A 47 20.25 10.94 -12.73
CA ILE A 47 19.90 11.13 -14.16
C ILE A 47 19.12 12.45 -14.35
N GLN A 48 18.24 12.78 -13.43
CA GLN A 48 17.47 14.03 -13.48
C GLN A 48 18.40 15.26 -13.35
N GLU A 49 19.38 15.22 -12.46
CA GLU A 49 20.39 16.29 -12.30
C GLU A 49 21.23 16.42 -13.58
N GLU A 50 21.71 15.31 -14.13
CA GLU A 50 22.46 15.29 -15.39
C GLU A 50 21.64 15.87 -16.55
N ARG A 51 20.38 15.43 -16.71
CA ARG A 51 19.48 15.97 -17.72
C ARG A 51 19.28 17.49 -17.56
N ASN A 52 19.10 17.95 -16.33
CA ASN A 52 18.91 19.37 -16.05
C ASN A 52 20.16 20.18 -16.36
N ALA A 53 21.36 19.66 -16.03
CA ALA A 53 22.62 20.29 -16.37
C ALA A 53 22.81 20.41 -17.90
N LYS A 54 22.58 19.31 -18.64
CA LYS A 54 22.69 19.31 -20.10
C LYS A 54 21.66 20.22 -20.76
N SER A 55 20.43 20.28 -20.25
CA SER A 55 19.39 21.20 -20.74
C SER A 55 19.78 22.67 -20.58
N LYS A 56 20.42 23.03 -19.47
CA LYS A 56 20.98 24.40 -19.28
C LYS A 56 22.11 24.71 -20.27
N LEU A 57 22.95 23.73 -20.59
CA LEU A 57 24.02 23.89 -21.58
C LEU A 57 23.48 24.07 -23.00
N ILE A 58 22.42 23.35 -23.37
CA ILE A 58 21.75 23.53 -24.67
C ILE A 58 21.31 24.99 -24.84
N GLY A 59 20.69 25.58 -23.82
CA GLY A 59 20.28 27.00 -23.85
C GLY A 59 21.48 27.96 -24.08
N LYS A 60 22.62 27.68 -23.43
CA LYS A 60 23.84 28.49 -23.59
C LYS A 60 24.48 28.34 -24.98
N TYR A 61 24.49 27.15 -25.55
CA TYR A 61 25.04 26.89 -26.89
C TYR A 61 24.15 27.42 -27.98
N ALA A 62 22.84 27.32 -27.86
CA ALA A 62 21.88 27.91 -28.77
C ALA A 62 22.03 29.45 -28.84
N ALA A 63 22.27 30.11 -27.70
CA ALA A 63 22.54 31.55 -27.65
C ALA A 63 23.88 31.96 -28.30
N LYS A 64 24.80 31.03 -28.52
CA LYS A 64 26.13 31.25 -29.14
C LYS A 64 26.21 30.73 -30.58
N GLU A 65 25.10 30.42 -31.21
CA GLU A 65 24.98 29.86 -32.56
C GLU A 65 25.77 28.55 -32.83
N LYS A 66 26.13 27.82 -31.74
CA LYS A 66 26.82 26.54 -31.82
C LYS A 66 25.82 25.37 -32.00
N ASN A 67 25.23 25.31 -33.18
CA ASN A 67 24.12 24.40 -33.48
C ASN A 67 24.47 22.92 -33.41
N ASP A 68 25.68 22.53 -33.83
CA ASP A 68 26.13 21.13 -33.86
C ASP A 68 26.32 20.59 -32.43
N GLU A 69 26.89 21.37 -31.52
CA GLU A 69 27.08 21.01 -30.13
C GLU A 69 25.73 20.93 -29.41
N ALA A 70 24.83 21.87 -29.71
CA ALA A 70 23.46 21.84 -29.17
C ALA A 70 22.66 20.61 -29.67
N ALA A 71 22.87 20.17 -30.91
CA ALA A 71 22.22 18.97 -31.45
C ALA A 71 22.69 17.68 -30.76
N LYS A 72 23.97 17.55 -30.50
CA LYS A 72 24.53 16.39 -29.75
C LYS A 72 23.94 16.33 -28.32
N LEU A 73 23.95 17.44 -27.62
CA LEU A 73 23.36 17.51 -26.27
C LEU A 73 21.86 17.21 -26.25
N LYS A 74 21.12 17.63 -27.29
CA LYS A 74 19.69 17.27 -27.43
C LYS A 74 19.50 15.77 -27.56
N ALA A 75 20.32 15.06 -28.36
CA ALA A 75 20.26 13.62 -28.49
C ALA A 75 20.56 12.92 -27.15
N GLU A 76 21.57 13.40 -26.40
CA GLU A 76 21.87 12.87 -25.07
C GLU A 76 20.73 13.10 -24.07
N VAL A 77 20.11 14.29 -24.09
CA VAL A 77 18.94 14.57 -23.23
C VAL A 77 17.75 13.66 -23.59
N THR A 78 17.56 13.33 -24.86
CA THR A 78 16.53 12.38 -25.28
C THR A 78 16.81 10.98 -24.71
N SER A 79 18.04 10.49 -24.86
CA SER A 79 18.44 9.19 -24.29
C SER A 79 18.28 9.15 -22.75
N LEU A 80 18.60 10.26 -22.06
CA LEU A 80 18.36 10.34 -20.60
C LEU A 80 16.89 10.31 -20.24
N LYS A 81 16.00 10.90 -21.06
CA LYS A 81 14.55 10.82 -20.86
C LYS A 81 14.02 9.39 -20.99
N ASP A 82 14.51 8.66 -21.98
CA ASP A 82 14.11 7.27 -22.19
C ASP A 82 14.52 6.40 -21.00
N LYS A 83 15.77 6.56 -20.52
CA LYS A 83 16.24 5.89 -19.29
C LYS A 83 15.44 6.27 -18.06
N MET A 84 15.09 7.55 -17.91
CA MET A 84 14.24 7.99 -16.78
C MET A 84 12.88 7.29 -16.82
N GLN A 85 12.28 7.17 -18.01
CA GLN A 85 10.97 6.51 -18.15
C GLN A 85 11.03 5.03 -17.78
N GLU A 86 12.10 4.32 -18.15
CA GLU A 86 12.32 2.93 -17.77
C GLU A 86 12.47 2.79 -16.25
N LEU A 87 13.28 3.65 -15.62
CA LEU A 87 13.48 3.65 -14.18
C LEU A 87 12.20 4.04 -13.41
N GLU A 88 11.42 5.01 -13.90
CA GLU A 88 10.14 5.39 -13.31
C GLU A 88 9.12 4.23 -13.33
N ASN A 89 9.08 3.47 -14.43
CA ASN A 89 8.25 2.26 -14.51
C ASN A 89 8.72 1.20 -13.51
N SER A 90 10.02 0.93 -13.47
CA SER A 90 10.60 -0.02 -12.51
C SER A 90 10.35 0.40 -11.06
N GLN A 91 10.50 1.69 -10.75
CA GLN A 91 10.22 2.25 -9.43
C GLN A 91 8.76 2.05 -9.03
N ARG A 92 7.82 2.28 -9.98
CA ARG A 92 6.38 2.06 -9.73
C ARG A 92 6.08 0.60 -9.42
N GLU A 93 6.64 -0.34 -10.19
CA GLU A 93 6.48 -1.77 -9.96
C GLU A 93 6.98 -2.17 -8.57
N LYS A 94 8.18 -1.73 -8.19
CA LYS A 94 8.75 -2.04 -6.87
C LYS A 94 7.98 -1.42 -5.73
N GLN A 95 7.46 -0.21 -5.92
CA GLN A 95 6.59 0.43 -4.92
C GLN A 95 5.26 -0.31 -4.77
N GLU A 96 4.67 -0.81 -5.86
CA GLU A 96 3.44 -1.61 -5.83
C GLU A 96 3.67 -2.97 -5.16
N GLU A 97 4.78 -3.65 -5.45
CA GLU A 97 5.18 -4.88 -4.75
C GLU A 97 5.30 -4.64 -3.24
N LEU A 98 6.02 -3.59 -2.83
CA LEU A 98 6.18 -3.22 -1.43
C LEU A 98 4.83 -2.93 -0.75
N ASN A 99 3.98 -2.14 -1.40
CA ASN A 99 2.65 -1.80 -0.90
C ASN A 99 1.76 -3.05 -0.76
N THR A 100 1.85 -3.97 -1.70
CA THR A 100 1.10 -5.24 -1.68
C THR A 100 1.51 -6.09 -0.48
N VAL A 101 2.81 -6.24 -0.25
CA VAL A 101 3.31 -6.96 0.92
C VAL A 101 2.86 -6.28 2.21
N LEU A 102 3.06 -4.96 2.35
CA LEU A 102 2.68 -4.22 3.56
C LEU A 102 1.16 -4.26 3.84
N SER A 103 0.33 -4.27 2.79
CA SER A 103 -1.13 -4.30 2.93
C SER A 103 -1.68 -5.69 3.28
N SER A 104 -0.95 -6.75 2.91
CA SER A 104 -1.33 -8.13 3.24
C SER A 104 -1.02 -8.53 4.69
N LEU A 105 -0.17 -7.75 5.38
CA LEU A 105 0.20 -8.05 6.76
C LEU A 105 -0.92 -7.75 7.75
N PRO A 106 -1.13 -8.63 8.74
CA PRO A 106 -2.05 -8.36 9.82
C PRO A 106 -1.55 -7.19 10.68
N ASN A 107 -2.46 -6.40 11.21
CA ASN A 107 -2.11 -5.31 12.13
C ASN A 107 -1.41 -5.81 13.39
N ASN A 108 -0.55 -4.95 13.96
CA ASN A 108 0.10 -5.22 15.23
C ASN A 108 -0.95 -5.31 16.34
N PRO A 109 -0.97 -6.39 17.13
CA PRO A 109 -1.81 -6.48 18.29
C PRO A 109 -1.35 -5.47 19.36
N ALA A 110 -2.28 -4.96 20.17
CA ALA A 110 -1.93 -4.21 21.38
C ALA A 110 -1.27 -5.16 22.42
N ASP A 111 -0.55 -4.60 23.37
CA ASP A 111 0.23 -5.40 24.32
C ASP A 111 -0.63 -6.21 25.29
N ASP A 112 -1.85 -5.76 25.53
CA ASP A 112 -2.85 -6.39 26.41
C ASP A 112 -3.64 -7.52 25.74
N VAL A 113 -3.44 -7.72 24.41
CA VAL A 113 -4.12 -8.78 23.65
C VAL A 113 -3.45 -10.13 23.92
N PRO A 114 -4.22 -11.14 24.40
CA PRO A 114 -3.67 -12.48 24.61
C PRO A 114 -3.17 -13.11 23.31
N VAL A 115 -2.07 -13.84 23.41
CA VAL A 115 -1.48 -14.57 22.26
C VAL A 115 -2.12 -15.95 22.17
N GLY A 116 -2.82 -16.24 21.07
CA GLY A 116 -3.40 -17.56 20.84
C GLY A 116 -4.68 -17.53 20.03
N ASP A 117 -5.49 -18.56 20.22
CA ASP A 117 -6.74 -18.77 19.53
C ASP A 117 -7.91 -18.13 20.28
N GLU A 118 -9.10 -18.16 19.70
CA GLU A 118 -10.34 -17.59 20.26
C GLU A 118 -10.65 -18.10 21.69
N SER A 119 -10.20 -19.33 22.03
CA SER A 119 -10.36 -19.90 23.38
C SER A 119 -9.63 -19.10 24.48
N LEU A 120 -8.64 -18.29 24.10
CA LEU A 120 -7.87 -17.45 25.01
C LEU A 120 -8.38 -16.02 25.08
N ASN A 121 -9.48 -15.72 24.40
CA ASN A 121 -10.12 -14.42 24.48
C ASN A 121 -10.49 -14.09 25.94
N LYS A 122 -10.09 -12.90 26.38
CA LYS A 122 -10.37 -12.40 27.71
C LYS A 122 -11.51 -11.39 27.64
N GLU A 123 -12.58 -11.68 28.37
CA GLU A 123 -13.64 -10.70 28.55
C GLU A 123 -13.12 -9.54 29.42
N ILE A 124 -13.11 -8.33 28.84
CA ILE A 124 -12.60 -7.13 29.53
C ILE A 124 -13.69 -6.49 30.37
N LYS A 125 -14.92 -6.44 29.86
CA LYS A 125 -16.04 -5.81 30.52
C LYS A 125 -17.36 -6.41 30.03
N LEU A 126 -18.23 -6.73 30.99
CA LEU A 126 -19.62 -7.04 30.72
C LEU A 126 -20.47 -5.89 31.27
N GLU A 127 -21.31 -5.29 30.46
CA GLU A 127 -22.19 -4.18 30.88
C GLU A 127 -23.64 -4.51 30.53
N GLY A 128 -24.49 -4.48 31.57
CA GLY A 128 -25.89 -4.86 31.47
C GLY A 128 -26.13 -6.37 31.59
N ASN A 129 -27.38 -6.75 31.59
CA ASN A 129 -27.80 -8.15 31.63
C ASN A 129 -28.32 -8.58 30.27
N LYS A 130 -27.94 -9.78 29.81
CA LYS A 130 -28.49 -10.38 28.62
C LYS A 130 -29.98 -10.59 28.80
N LYS A 131 -30.79 -10.04 27.90
CA LYS A 131 -32.25 -10.26 27.94
C LYS A 131 -32.55 -11.70 27.62
N GLU A 132 -33.33 -12.33 28.46
CA GLU A 132 -33.92 -13.64 28.19
C GLU A 132 -35.29 -13.45 27.50
N PHE A 133 -35.46 -14.11 26.37
CA PHE A 133 -36.74 -14.07 25.63
C PHE A 133 -37.52 -15.34 25.93
N THR A 134 -38.83 -15.19 26.10
CA THR A 134 -39.76 -16.32 26.22
C THR A 134 -40.14 -16.96 24.90
N PHE A 135 -39.62 -16.42 23.82
CA PHE A 135 -39.82 -16.87 22.43
C PHE A 135 -38.48 -17.04 21.74
N THR A 136 -38.41 -17.77 20.65
CA THR A 136 -37.19 -17.87 19.82
C THR A 136 -36.97 -16.57 19.08
N PRO A 137 -35.91 -15.81 19.41
CA PRO A 137 -35.61 -14.55 18.73
C PRO A 137 -35.21 -14.82 17.28
N LYS A 138 -35.72 -14.00 16.38
CA LYS A 138 -35.28 -14.00 14.97
C LYS A 138 -33.96 -13.28 14.79
N GLU A 139 -33.22 -13.68 13.80
CA GLU A 139 -31.97 -12.98 13.43
C GLU A 139 -32.29 -11.62 12.78
N HIS A 140 -31.25 -10.76 12.66
CA HIS A 140 -31.43 -9.39 12.19
C HIS A 140 -31.89 -9.27 10.74
N ASP A 141 -31.46 -10.19 9.88
CA ASP A 141 -31.85 -10.30 8.49
C ASP A 141 -33.35 -10.70 8.36
N GLU A 142 -33.79 -11.72 9.08
CA GLU A 142 -35.19 -12.12 9.13
C GLU A 142 -36.10 -10.99 9.67
N LEU A 143 -35.63 -10.26 10.67
CA LEU A 143 -36.35 -9.08 11.19
C LEU A 143 -36.41 -7.96 10.16
N GLY A 144 -35.33 -7.73 9.43
CA GLY A 144 -35.24 -6.74 8.37
C GLY A 144 -36.22 -7.01 7.24
N GLU A 145 -36.31 -8.26 6.79
CA GLU A 145 -37.28 -8.71 5.76
C GLU A 145 -38.72 -8.59 6.24
N ASN A 146 -39.04 -9.08 7.44
CA ASN A 146 -40.39 -9.02 8.00
C ASN A 146 -40.93 -7.60 8.18
N LEU A 147 -40.02 -6.66 8.49
CA LEU A 147 -40.35 -5.23 8.68
C LEU A 147 -40.28 -4.45 7.35
N ASN A 148 -39.88 -5.06 6.25
CA ASN A 148 -39.65 -4.43 4.95
C ASN A 148 -38.65 -3.23 5.01
N ILE A 149 -37.71 -3.29 5.95
CA ILE A 149 -36.65 -2.25 6.10
C ILE A 149 -35.31 -2.68 5.48
N CYS A 150 -35.18 -3.94 5.10
CA CYS A 150 -33.99 -4.48 4.47
C CYS A 150 -34.38 -5.39 3.30
N LEU A 151 -33.90 -5.08 2.12
CA LEU A 151 -34.06 -5.88 0.90
C LEU A 151 -32.68 -6.40 0.49
N LEU A 152 -32.24 -7.51 1.05
CA LEU A 152 -30.90 -8.10 0.81
C LEU A 152 -30.63 -8.43 -0.65
N TYR A 153 -31.68 -8.76 -1.43
CA TYR A 153 -31.55 -9.05 -2.86
C TYR A 153 -31.43 -7.80 -3.75
N THR A 154 -31.78 -6.60 -3.26
CA THR A 154 -31.67 -5.33 -3.99
C THR A 154 -30.46 -4.51 -3.61
N SER A 155 -29.81 -4.83 -2.50
CA SER A 155 -28.62 -4.14 -2.01
C SER A 155 -27.51 -5.15 -1.74
N PRO A 156 -26.86 -5.65 -2.79
CA PRO A 156 -25.76 -6.60 -2.62
C PRO A 156 -24.66 -6.01 -1.74
N SER A 157 -24.20 -6.82 -0.78
CA SER A 157 -23.10 -6.40 0.09
C SER A 157 -21.83 -6.12 -0.74
N PRO A 158 -21.02 -5.12 -0.38
CA PRO A 158 -19.69 -4.93 -0.98
C PRO A 158 -18.79 -6.18 -0.89
N ARG A 159 -19.11 -7.13 -0.02
CA ARG A 159 -18.43 -8.42 0.09
C ARG A 159 -18.84 -9.41 -1.00
N ASP A 160 -19.97 -9.22 -1.63
CA ASP A 160 -20.43 -10.08 -2.72
C ASP A 160 -19.76 -9.78 -4.07
N GLY A 161 -18.74 -8.97 -4.01
CA GLY A 161 -17.50 -8.90 -4.80
C GLY A 161 -17.61 -8.64 -6.29
N LEU A 162 -18.72 -8.81 -6.95
CA LEU A 162 -18.80 -8.68 -8.41
C LEU A 162 -19.82 -7.65 -8.91
N LEU A 163 -20.70 -7.14 -8.09
CA LEU A 163 -21.78 -6.25 -8.49
C LEU A 163 -21.72 -4.81 -7.97
N SER A 164 -20.79 -4.49 -7.07
CA SER A 164 -20.69 -3.14 -6.49
C SER A 164 -19.66 -2.24 -7.20
N ARG A 165 -19.62 -2.28 -8.53
CA ARG A 165 -19.11 -1.12 -9.24
C ARG A 165 -20.22 -0.07 -9.25
N MET A 166 -20.15 0.86 -8.29
CA MET A 166 -20.86 2.11 -8.48
C MET A 166 -20.38 2.72 -9.80
N PRO A 167 -21.30 3.06 -10.73
CA PRO A 167 -20.92 3.87 -11.87
C PRO A 167 -20.35 5.17 -11.32
N SER A 168 -19.11 5.51 -11.67
CA SER A 168 -18.59 6.84 -11.41
C SER A 168 -19.54 7.82 -12.09
N SER A 169 -20.28 8.57 -11.31
CA SER A 169 -21.04 9.71 -11.82
C SER A 169 -20.05 10.67 -12.47
N ALA A 170 -20.25 10.90 -13.76
CA ALA A 170 -19.62 11.95 -14.53
C ALA A 170 -19.93 13.33 -13.94
#